data_fa752b60a6a8a0a80ed4b78363201308
#
_entry.id   fa752b60a6a8a0a80ed4b78363201308
#
_cell.length_a   1.000
_cell.length_b   1.000
_cell.length_c   1.000
_cell.angle_alpha   90.00
_cell.angle_beta   90.00
_cell.angle_gamma   90.00
#
_symmetry.space_group_name_H-M   'P 1'
#
loop_
_entity.id
_entity.type
_entity.pdbx_description
1 polymer ?
#
loop_
_entity_poly.entity_id
_entity_poly.type
_entity_poly.pdbx_seq_one_letter_code
_entity_poly.pdbx_strand_id
1 'polypeptide(L)'
;MFIAGIDGGGTHTRIELRDMDNGFVRRGEFGPFNINSIGETAFRGLLREVFTWCGGMEQCARLCVGAAGISNPKVGQILAEELATAGFAGKWKLCGDQEIALRGAMDGEGLVVIAGTGSICFGKNAAGQTARSGGFGHLIDDGGSGYAIGRDVLASAVRAMDGRVADTAVLQAVCDRLGGGPEKIVPFVYSPETDKAAIAKISYVALELADQGNPEAMKILDQAAAELAQLVLAVQQRLGTQQCRIALLGGLLTEENLYHTVVAEKLACLGPVMAAEHSALWGAAQMAWELE
;
A
#
# COMPACT_ATOMS: atom_id res chain seq x y z
N MET A 1 -18.42 -25.53 -6.28
CA MET A 1 -17.64 -24.52 -7.06
C MET A 1 -17.28 -23.36 -6.15
N PHE A 2 -16.19 -22.66 -6.42
CA PHE A 2 -15.75 -21.51 -5.61
C PHE A 2 -15.33 -20.32 -6.48
N ILE A 3 -15.30 -19.14 -5.88
CA ILE A 3 -14.63 -17.97 -6.39
C ILE A 3 -13.38 -17.66 -5.57
N ALA A 4 -12.41 -16.98 -6.15
CA ALA A 4 -11.18 -16.60 -5.47
C ALA A 4 -10.85 -15.11 -5.67
N GLY A 5 -10.49 -14.44 -4.57
CA GLY A 5 -9.89 -13.10 -4.57
C GLY A 5 -8.46 -13.18 -4.06
N ILE A 6 -7.52 -12.57 -4.78
CA ILE A 6 -6.11 -12.50 -4.38
C ILE A 6 -5.71 -11.03 -4.20
N ASP A 7 -5.14 -10.72 -3.04
CA ASP A 7 -4.44 -9.47 -2.74
C ASP A 7 -2.93 -9.75 -2.75
N GLY A 8 -2.30 -9.43 -3.88
CA GLY A 8 -0.90 -9.69 -4.17
C GLY A 8 0.01 -8.50 -3.84
N GLY A 9 0.43 -8.40 -2.60
CA GLY A 9 1.31 -7.32 -2.14
C GLY A 9 2.80 -7.56 -2.38
N GLY A 10 3.61 -6.54 -2.13
CA GLY A 10 5.07 -6.60 -2.28
C GLY A 10 5.78 -7.51 -1.27
N THR A 11 5.15 -7.85 -0.16
CA THR A 11 5.71 -8.68 0.93
C THR A 11 4.90 -9.93 1.20
N HIS A 12 3.60 -9.89 1.01
CA HIS A 12 2.66 -10.98 1.28
C HIS A 12 1.62 -11.09 0.18
N THR A 13 1.17 -12.30 -0.08
CA THR A 13 0.02 -12.60 -0.93
C THR A 13 -1.07 -13.18 -0.04
N ARG A 14 -2.25 -12.59 -0.07
CA ARG A 14 -3.42 -13.10 0.65
C ARG A 14 -4.46 -13.59 -0.33
N ILE A 15 -5.13 -14.68 -0.01
CA ILE A 15 -6.21 -15.23 -0.82
C ILE A 15 -7.44 -15.50 0.03
N GLU A 16 -8.61 -15.21 -0.54
CA GLU A 16 -9.91 -15.57 0.02
C GLU A 16 -10.68 -16.40 -1.01
N LEU A 17 -11.08 -17.61 -0.61
CA LEU A 17 -12.00 -18.46 -1.35
C LEU A 17 -13.38 -18.35 -0.73
N ARG A 18 -14.41 -18.20 -1.58
CA ARG A 18 -15.82 -18.27 -1.17
C ARG A 18 -16.48 -19.42 -1.91
N ASP A 19 -17.02 -20.38 -1.18
CA ASP A 19 -17.83 -21.43 -1.76
C ASP A 19 -19.17 -20.86 -2.22
N MET A 20 -19.55 -21.15 -3.46
CA MET A 20 -20.76 -20.60 -4.08
C MET A 20 -22.04 -21.29 -3.61
N ASP A 21 -21.94 -22.51 -3.05
CA ASP A 21 -23.08 -23.33 -2.69
C ASP A 21 -23.47 -23.13 -1.21
N ASN A 22 -22.49 -22.97 -0.31
CA ASN A 22 -22.73 -22.91 1.15
C ASN A 22 -22.18 -21.67 1.85
N GLY A 23 -21.55 -20.74 1.10
CA GLY A 23 -21.00 -19.49 1.64
C GLY A 23 -19.78 -19.66 2.55
N PHE A 24 -19.15 -20.84 2.57
CA PHE A 24 -17.95 -21.09 3.35
C PHE A 24 -16.80 -20.22 2.83
N VAL A 25 -16.06 -19.60 3.77
CA VAL A 25 -14.91 -18.73 3.46
C VAL A 25 -13.65 -19.37 4.01
N ARG A 26 -12.63 -19.49 3.16
CA ARG A 26 -11.29 -19.95 3.52
C ARG A 26 -10.27 -18.92 3.12
N ARG A 27 -9.30 -18.64 3.99
CA ARG A 27 -8.22 -17.66 3.73
C ARG A 27 -6.87 -18.31 3.87
N GLY A 28 -5.91 -17.84 3.04
CA GLY A 28 -4.50 -18.24 3.07
C GLY A 28 -3.57 -17.03 2.92
N GLU A 29 -2.33 -17.21 3.38
CA GLU A 29 -1.27 -16.21 3.23
C GLU A 29 0.00 -16.89 2.73
N PHE A 30 0.71 -16.22 1.79
CA PHE A 30 1.87 -16.71 1.08
C PHE A 30 2.93 -15.62 0.95
N GLY A 31 4.05 -15.93 0.30
CA GLY A 31 5.14 -15.00 0.04
C GLY A 31 4.77 -13.81 -0.87
N PRO A 32 5.75 -12.97 -1.22
CA PRO A 32 5.55 -11.74 -2.00
C PRO A 32 5.08 -12.02 -3.44
N PHE A 33 4.15 -11.20 -3.95
CA PHE A 33 3.59 -11.30 -5.32
C PHE A 33 4.30 -10.39 -6.34
N ASN A 34 5.43 -9.81 -6.02
CA ASN A 34 6.07 -8.85 -6.90
C ASN A 34 7.19 -9.50 -7.73
N ILE A 35 6.91 -9.79 -9.01
CA ILE A 35 7.88 -10.40 -9.96
C ILE A 35 9.19 -9.62 -10.06
N ASN A 36 9.15 -8.28 -9.90
CA ASN A 36 10.34 -7.44 -10.00
C ASN A 36 11.31 -7.64 -8.81
N SER A 37 10.81 -8.13 -7.67
CA SER A 37 11.63 -8.40 -6.49
C SER A 37 12.03 -9.86 -6.36
N ILE A 38 11.15 -10.82 -6.73
CA ILE A 38 11.42 -12.25 -6.51
C ILE A 38 11.88 -13.00 -7.78
N GLY A 39 11.73 -12.38 -8.94
CA GLY A 39 12.06 -13.00 -10.24
C GLY A 39 10.98 -13.96 -10.75
N GLU A 40 11.05 -14.28 -12.04
CA GLU A 40 10.03 -15.07 -12.75
C GLU A 40 9.84 -16.48 -12.18
N THR A 41 10.94 -17.18 -11.90
CA THR A 41 10.89 -18.58 -11.40
C THR A 41 10.19 -18.67 -10.06
N ALA A 42 10.52 -17.79 -9.11
CA ALA A 42 9.89 -17.75 -7.79
C ALA A 42 8.41 -17.31 -7.90
N PHE A 43 8.10 -16.39 -8.81
CA PHE A 43 6.72 -15.96 -9.06
C PHE A 43 5.82 -17.09 -9.58
N ARG A 44 6.31 -17.89 -10.53
CA ARG A 44 5.61 -19.09 -10.99
C ARG A 44 5.42 -20.12 -9.86
N GLY A 45 6.47 -20.31 -9.04
CA GLY A 45 6.40 -21.18 -7.86
C GLY A 45 5.30 -20.76 -6.89
N LEU A 46 5.22 -19.46 -6.58
CA LEU A 46 4.18 -18.88 -5.73
C LEU A 46 2.77 -19.14 -6.28
N LEU A 47 2.55 -18.90 -7.59
CA LEU A 47 1.24 -19.15 -8.21
C LEU A 47 0.82 -20.61 -8.07
N ARG A 48 1.73 -21.56 -8.34
CA ARG A 48 1.48 -23.00 -8.20
C ARG A 48 1.18 -23.41 -6.77
N GLU A 49 1.90 -22.82 -5.79
CA GLU A 49 1.64 -23.04 -4.38
C GLU A 49 0.22 -22.57 -4.00
N VAL A 50 -0.15 -21.35 -4.41
CA VAL A 50 -1.48 -20.78 -4.19
C VAL A 50 -2.56 -21.66 -4.83
N PHE A 51 -2.39 -22.10 -6.08
CA PHE A 51 -3.37 -22.92 -6.78
C PHE A 51 -3.50 -24.31 -6.17
N THR A 52 -2.40 -24.91 -5.70
CA THR A 52 -2.41 -26.17 -4.95
C THR A 52 -3.15 -26.02 -3.63
N TRP A 53 -2.93 -24.91 -2.91
CA TRP A 53 -3.65 -24.64 -1.67
C TRP A 53 -5.16 -24.47 -1.91
N CYS A 54 -5.59 -23.98 -3.06
CA CYS A 54 -7.00 -23.91 -3.44
C CYS A 54 -7.65 -25.30 -3.61
N GLY A 55 -6.85 -26.36 -3.76
CA GLY A 55 -7.30 -27.69 -4.12
C GLY A 55 -7.40 -27.89 -5.63
N GLY A 56 -6.64 -27.11 -6.43
CA GLY A 56 -6.74 -27.02 -7.86
C GLY A 56 -7.60 -25.85 -8.33
N MET A 57 -7.53 -25.53 -9.62
CA MET A 57 -8.26 -24.40 -10.19
C MET A 57 -9.42 -24.81 -11.11
N GLU A 58 -9.62 -26.10 -11.35
CA GLU A 58 -10.65 -26.64 -12.25
C GLU A 58 -12.07 -26.30 -11.74
N GLN A 59 -12.26 -26.18 -10.43
CA GLN A 59 -13.53 -25.83 -9.81
C GLN A 59 -13.68 -24.33 -9.49
N CYS A 60 -12.66 -23.52 -9.80
CA CYS A 60 -12.72 -22.09 -9.61
C CYS A 60 -13.52 -21.44 -10.76
N ALA A 61 -14.70 -20.93 -10.44
CA ALA A 61 -15.57 -20.31 -11.43
C ALA A 61 -15.10 -18.89 -11.82
N ARG A 62 -14.56 -18.15 -10.86
CA ARG A 62 -14.16 -16.75 -11.06
C ARG A 62 -12.96 -16.38 -10.17
N LEU A 63 -12.01 -15.64 -10.72
CA LEU A 63 -10.81 -15.19 -10.02
C LEU A 63 -10.58 -13.70 -10.23
N CYS A 64 -10.35 -12.95 -9.15
CA CYS A 64 -9.81 -11.60 -9.24
C CYS A 64 -8.44 -11.55 -8.54
N VAL A 65 -7.44 -11.04 -9.24
CA VAL A 65 -6.10 -10.81 -8.71
C VAL A 65 -5.82 -9.32 -8.72
N GLY A 66 -5.77 -8.72 -7.54
CA GLY A 66 -5.24 -7.38 -7.34
C GLY A 66 -3.78 -7.48 -6.96
N ALA A 67 -2.89 -6.85 -7.71
CA ALA A 67 -1.47 -7.03 -7.47
C ALA A 67 -0.64 -5.76 -7.61
N ALA A 68 0.35 -5.63 -6.73
CA ALA A 68 1.43 -4.67 -6.89
C ALA A 68 2.28 -5.03 -8.11
N GLY A 69 2.78 -4.00 -8.82
CA GLY A 69 3.71 -4.20 -9.94
C GLY A 69 3.10 -4.75 -11.24
N ILE A 70 1.78 -4.66 -11.41
CA ILE A 70 1.10 -5.09 -12.65
C ILE A 70 1.51 -4.30 -13.90
N SER A 71 2.21 -3.19 -13.75
CA SER A 71 2.81 -2.46 -14.86
C SER A 71 3.85 -3.29 -15.64
N ASN A 72 4.38 -4.36 -15.04
CA ASN A 72 5.18 -5.34 -15.75
C ASN A 72 4.27 -6.29 -16.54
N PRO A 73 4.30 -6.24 -17.89
CA PRO A 73 3.39 -7.03 -18.73
C PRO A 73 3.55 -8.55 -18.57
N LYS A 74 4.70 -9.01 -18.08
CA LYS A 74 4.94 -10.43 -17.78
C LYS A 74 4.01 -10.99 -16.70
N VAL A 75 3.54 -10.16 -15.77
CA VAL A 75 2.64 -10.61 -14.68
C VAL A 75 1.38 -11.24 -15.26
N GLY A 76 0.70 -10.53 -16.18
CA GLY A 76 -0.51 -11.02 -16.80
C GLY A 76 -0.27 -12.25 -17.67
N GLN A 77 0.84 -12.28 -18.44
CA GLN A 77 1.20 -13.41 -19.26
C GLN A 77 1.44 -14.67 -18.43
N ILE A 78 2.27 -14.58 -17.40
CA ILE A 78 2.61 -15.71 -16.53
C ILE A 78 1.36 -16.22 -15.80
N LEU A 79 0.54 -15.30 -15.29
CA LEU A 79 -0.71 -15.68 -14.63
C LEU A 79 -1.63 -16.48 -15.57
N ALA A 80 -1.80 -16.02 -16.82
CA ALA A 80 -2.60 -16.74 -17.82
C ALA A 80 -2.04 -18.15 -18.13
N GLU A 81 -0.72 -18.27 -18.29
CA GLU A 81 -0.04 -19.56 -18.55
C GLU A 81 -0.21 -20.54 -17.37
N GLU A 82 -0.01 -20.08 -16.13
CA GLU A 82 -0.16 -20.92 -14.94
C GLU A 82 -1.62 -21.30 -14.68
N LEU A 83 -2.59 -20.41 -14.94
CA LEU A 83 -4.02 -20.70 -14.86
C LEU A 83 -4.42 -21.79 -15.89
N ALA A 84 -3.95 -21.67 -17.14
CA ALA A 84 -4.21 -22.68 -18.15
C ALA A 84 -3.60 -24.04 -17.76
N THR A 85 -2.37 -24.05 -17.23
CA THR A 85 -1.71 -25.26 -16.74
C THR A 85 -2.45 -25.89 -15.56
N ALA A 86 -3.08 -25.09 -14.71
CA ALA A 86 -3.89 -25.54 -13.57
C ALA A 86 -5.32 -25.95 -13.95
N GLY A 87 -5.67 -26.03 -15.23
CA GLY A 87 -6.99 -26.45 -15.70
C GLY A 87 -8.10 -25.42 -15.45
N PHE A 88 -7.76 -24.17 -15.21
CA PHE A 88 -8.74 -23.11 -14.98
C PHE A 88 -9.51 -22.77 -16.27
N ALA A 89 -10.84 -22.90 -16.21
CA ALA A 89 -11.75 -22.60 -17.32
C ALA A 89 -12.74 -21.45 -16.99
N GLY A 90 -12.58 -20.84 -15.82
CA GLY A 90 -13.45 -19.76 -15.35
C GLY A 90 -13.13 -18.39 -15.95
N LYS A 91 -13.73 -17.35 -15.39
CA LYS A 91 -13.44 -15.95 -15.74
C LYS A 91 -12.45 -15.35 -14.75
N TRP A 92 -11.53 -14.54 -15.24
CA TRP A 92 -10.57 -13.88 -14.37
C TRP A 92 -10.30 -12.44 -14.74
N LYS A 93 -9.90 -11.67 -13.74
CA LYS A 93 -9.45 -10.28 -13.86
C LYS A 93 -8.13 -10.12 -13.13
N LEU A 94 -7.17 -9.41 -13.75
CA LEU A 94 -5.98 -8.87 -13.11
C LEU A 94 -6.12 -7.35 -13.06
N CYS A 95 -5.90 -6.77 -11.89
CA CYS A 95 -5.97 -5.34 -11.68
C CYS A 95 -4.92 -4.89 -10.65
N GLY A 96 -4.77 -3.58 -10.46
CA GLY A 96 -3.90 -3.04 -9.42
C GLY A 96 -4.41 -3.33 -8.01
N ASP A 97 -3.49 -3.46 -7.06
CA ASP A 97 -3.80 -3.60 -5.64
C ASP A 97 -4.66 -2.44 -5.12
N GLN A 98 -4.47 -1.23 -5.66
CA GLN A 98 -5.29 -0.06 -5.34
C GLN A 98 -6.77 -0.19 -5.80
N GLU A 99 -7.06 -0.98 -6.86
CA GLU A 99 -8.43 -1.18 -7.32
C GLU A 99 -9.22 -2.07 -6.35
N ILE A 100 -8.61 -3.17 -5.91
CA ILE A 100 -9.23 -4.05 -4.91
C ILE A 100 -9.32 -3.35 -3.55
N ALA A 101 -8.35 -2.48 -3.23
CA ALA A 101 -8.38 -1.67 -2.02
C ALA A 101 -9.56 -0.68 -2.04
N LEU A 102 -9.80 0.02 -3.15
CA LEU A 102 -10.97 0.89 -3.31
C LEU A 102 -12.28 0.09 -3.18
N ARG A 103 -12.39 -1.07 -3.85
CA ARG A 103 -13.59 -1.91 -3.79
C ARG A 103 -13.86 -2.48 -2.39
N GLY A 104 -12.81 -2.73 -1.62
CA GLY A 104 -12.93 -3.11 -0.20
C GLY A 104 -13.30 -1.93 0.69
N ALA A 105 -12.71 -0.76 0.45
CA ALA A 105 -12.91 0.39 1.30
C ALA A 105 -14.31 0.99 1.19
N MET A 106 -14.92 0.94 0.02
CA MET A 106 -16.24 1.52 -0.23
C MET A 106 -16.92 0.92 -1.46
N ASP A 107 -18.25 0.96 -1.46
CA ASP A 107 -19.04 0.63 -2.64
C ASP A 107 -19.23 1.86 -3.54
N GLY A 108 -19.08 1.65 -4.86
CA GLY A 108 -19.30 2.69 -5.87
C GLY A 108 -18.11 3.62 -6.07
N GLU A 109 -18.36 4.94 -5.96
CA GLU A 109 -17.39 6.00 -6.21
C GLU A 109 -16.68 6.48 -4.95
N GLY A 110 -15.44 6.98 -5.12
CA GLY A 110 -14.63 7.56 -4.06
C GLY A 110 -13.15 7.43 -4.32
N LEU A 111 -12.36 7.76 -3.32
CA LEU A 111 -10.89 7.71 -3.36
C LEU A 111 -10.34 6.87 -2.21
N VAL A 112 -9.22 6.21 -2.46
CA VAL A 112 -8.37 5.64 -1.40
C VAL A 112 -7.03 6.33 -1.42
N VAL A 113 -6.54 6.70 -0.24
CA VAL A 113 -5.16 7.12 0.00
C VAL A 113 -4.47 6.01 0.75
N ILE A 114 -3.46 5.42 0.13
CA ILE A 114 -2.71 4.31 0.72
C ILE A 114 -1.32 4.84 1.08
N ALA A 115 -0.97 4.77 2.36
CA ALA A 115 0.38 5.09 2.83
C ALA A 115 0.90 3.97 3.74
N GLY A 116 1.97 3.36 3.26
CA GLY A 116 2.76 2.35 3.95
C GLY A 116 4.23 2.64 3.69
N THR A 117 5.02 1.69 3.20
CA THR A 117 6.40 1.93 2.75
C THR A 117 6.46 2.94 1.59
N GLY A 118 5.51 2.88 0.65
CA GLY A 118 5.25 3.88 -0.41
C GLY A 118 3.89 4.53 -0.22
N SER A 119 3.49 5.42 -1.16
CA SER A 119 2.19 6.08 -1.13
C SER A 119 1.56 6.20 -2.51
N ILE A 120 0.22 6.16 -2.55
CA ILE A 120 -0.56 6.32 -3.77
C ILE A 120 -1.96 6.81 -3.42
N CYS A 121 -2.56 7.61 -4.30
CA CYS A 121 -4.00 7.87 -4.30
C CYS A 121 -4.63 7.26 -5.55
N PHE A 122 -5.72 6.56 -5.39
CA PHE A 122 -6.51 5.98 -6.47
C PHE A 122 -7.98 6.27 -6.26
N GLY A 123 -8.71 6.50 -7.35
CA GLY A 123 -10.12 6.82 -7.27
C GLY A 123 -10.93 6.39 -8.47
N LYS A 124 -12.25 6.36 -8.27
CA LYS A 124 -13.27 6.08 -9.27
C LYS A 124 -14.44 7.06 -9.12
N ASN A 125 -14.91 7.61 -10.22
CA ASN A 125 -16.10 8.47 -10.23
C ASN A 125 -17.39 7.71 -10.57
N ALA A 126 -18.55 8.37 -10.48
CA ALA A 126 -19.87 7.80 -10.78
C ALA A 126 -19.99 7.25 -12.22
N ALA A 127 -19.23 7.77 -13.17
CA ALA A 127 -19.19 7.28 -14.55
C ALA A 127 -18.29 6.03 -14.72
N GLY A 128 -17.69 5.52 -13.63
CA GLY A 128 -16.79 4.37 -13.66
C GLY A 128 -15.37 4.68 -14.14
N GLN A 129 -15.05 5.93 -14.43
CA GLN A 129 -13.71 6.35 -14.81
C GLN A 129 -12.78 6.28 -13.59
N THR A 130 -11.55 5.85 -13.80
CA THR A 130 -10.54 5.73 -12.75
C THR A 130 -9.36 6.66 -12.98
N ALA A 131 -8.75 7.12 -11.89
CA ALA A 131 -7.51 7.87 -11.93
C ALA A 131 -6.62 7.50 -10.74
N ARG A 132 -5.31 7.63 -10.94
CA ARG A 132 -4.32 7.49 -9.87
C ARG A 132 -3.36 8.66 -9.86
N SER A 133 -2.78 8.94 -8.71
CA SER A 133 -1.65 9.85 -8.51
C SER A 133 -0.69 9.23 -7.51
N GLY A 134 0.59 9.39 -7.74
CA GLY A 134 1.62 8.77 -6.91
C GLY A 134 1.89 7.30 -7.26
N GLY A 135 2.70 6.65 -6.41
CA GLY A 135 3.08 5.24 -6.58
C GLY A 135 4.12 4.99 -7.67
N PHE A 136 4.99 5.96 -7.94
CA PHE A 136 6.09 5.81 -8.90
C PHE A 136 7.40 5.36 -8.25
N GLY A 137 7.39 5.09 -6.96
CA GLY A 137 8.51 4.54 -6.21
C GLY A 137 9.34 5.59 -5.48
N HIS A 138 10.00 5.13 -4.44
CA HIS A 138 10.64 5.95 -3.41
C HIS A 138 11.80 6.85 -3.88
N LEU A 139 12.41 6.57 -5.05
CA LEU A 139 13.52 7.36 -5.57
C LEU A 139 13.06 8.69 -6.21
N ILE A 140 11.83 8.72 -6.75
CA ILE A 140 11.33 9.87 -7.51
C ILE A 140 9.96 10.35 -7.06
N ASP A 141 9.32 9.63 -6.11
CA ASP A 141 7.96 9.86 -5.66
C ASP A 141 7.74 9.33 -4.23
N ASP A 142 6.54 8.81 -3.93
CA ASP A 142 6.12 8.28 -2.63
C ASP A 142 6.08 9.33 -1.50
N GLY A 143 5.79 10.60 -1.81
CA GLY A 143 5.58 11.65 -0.80
C GLY A 143 4.49 11.27 0.20
N GLY A 144 4.72 11.52 1.50
CA GLY A 144 3.79 11.15 2.57
C GLY A 144 3.85 9.68 3.00
N SER A 145 4.72 8.87 2.40
CA SER A 145 4.96 7.48 2.79
C SER A 145 5.90 7.35 3.99
N GLY A 146 5.97 6.15 4.56
CA GLY A 146 6.95 5.83 5.60
C GLY A 146 8.40 6.02 5.14
N TYR A 147 8.70 5.69 3.87
CA TYR A 147 10.02 5.96 3.33
C TYR A 147 10.34 7.46 3.30
N ALA A 148 9.42 8.30 2.79
CA ALA A 148 9.61 9.74 2.72
C ALA A 148 9.76 10.35 4.12
N ILE A 149 8.89 9.99 5.06
CA ILE A 149 8.99 10.44 6.45
C ILE A 149 10.30 9.97 7.09
N GLY A 150 10.69 8.70 6.92
CA GLY A 150 11.94 8.17 7.48
C GLY A 150 13.18 8.86 6.91
N ARG A 151 13.20 9.12 5.58
CA ARG A 151 14.24 9.94 4.95
C ARG A 151 14.33 11.34 5.53
N ASP A 152 13.18 11.99 5.76
CA ASP A 152 13.13 13.36 6.27
C ASP A 152 13.54 13.41 7.76
N VAL A 153 13.23 12.37 8.54
CA VAL A 153 13.75 12.16 9.90
C VAL A 153 15.27 12.04 9.89
N LEU A 154 15.83 11.20 9.02
CA LEU A 154 17.29 11.05 8.88
C LEU A 154 17.95 12.36 8.43
N ALA A 155 17.31 13.09 7.50
CA ALA A 155 17.79 14.39 7.07
C ALA A 155 17.77 15.43 8.20
N SER A 156 16.72 15.44 9.04
CA SER A 156 16.65 16.30 10.21
C SER A 156 17.72 15.95 11.24
N ALA A 157 17.94 14.65 11.50
CA ALA A 157 19.00 14.19 12.39
C ALA A 157 20.39 14.66 11.96
N VAL A 158 20.72 14.54 10.66
CA VAL A 158 22.02 15.02 10.13
C VAL A 158 22.13 16.53 10.23
N ARG A 159 21.05 17.29 10.02
CA ARG A 159 21.06 18.75 10.18
C ARG A 159 21.23 19.16 11.65
N ALA A 160 20.76 18.40 12.60
CA ALA A 160 21.03 18.61 14.03
C ALA A 160 22.48 18.28 14.37
N MET A 161 23.05 17.23 13.80
CA MET A 161 24.44 16.81 13.99
C MET A 161 25.44 17.91 13.57
N ASP A 162 25.16 18.64 12.50
CA ASP A 162 26.03 19.72 12.01
C ASP A 162 25.59 21.13 12.43
N GLY A 163 24.60 21.23 13.31
CA GLY A 163 24.17 22.52 13.92
C GLY A 163 23.21 23.36 13.07
N ARG A 164 22.70 22.84 11.95
CA ARG A 164 21.66 23.53 11.13
C ARG A 164 20.28 23.49 11.77
N VAL A 165 20.03 22.58 12.67
CA VAL A 165 18.82 22.45 13.49
C VAL A 165 19.23 22.44 14.94
N ALA A 166 18.64 23.31 15.76
CA ALA A 166 18.98 23.43 17.18
C ALA A 166 18.39 22.31 18.04
N ASP A 167 17.23 21.76 17.65
CA ASP A 167 16.61 20.64 18.34
C ASP A 167 17.34 19.33 18.02
N THR A 168 17.85 18.70 19.07
CA THR A 168 18.61 17.42 18.96
C THR A 168 17.77 16.20 19.31
N ALA A 169 16.49 16.34 19.62
CA ALA A 169 15.64 15.23 20.03
C ALA A 169 15.49 14.18 18.89
N VAL A 170 15.31 14.63 17.65
CA VAL A 170 15.25 13.75 16.46
C VAL A 170 16.57 13.01 16.27
N LEU A 171 17.72 13.70 16.42
CA LEU A 171 19.05 13.08 16.33
C LEU A 171 19.21 11.99 17.39
N GLN A 172 18.88 12.29 18.65
CA GLN A 172 19.00 11.33 19.74
C GLN A 172 18.14 10.08 19.49
N ALA A 173 16.87 10.27 19.12
CA ALA A 173 15.96 9.18 18.86
C ALA A 173 16.42 8.31 17.67
N VAL A 174 16.99 8.89 16.61
CA VAL A 174 17.61 8.14 15.52
C VAL A 174 18.82 7.35 15.99
N CYS A 175 19.71 7.94 16.80
CA CYS A 175 20.87 7.25 17.38
C CYS A 175 20.43 6.06 18.24
N ASP A 176 19.43 6.22 19.08
CA ASP A 176 18.87 5.15 19.91
C ASP A 176 18.29 4.02 19.04
N ARG A 177 17.56 4.37 17.98
CA ARG A 177 16.98 3.41 17.03
C ARG A 177 18.05 2.61 16.27
N LEU A 178 19.18 3.24 15.94
CA LEU A 178 20.31 2.59 15.25
C LEU A 178 21.29 1.89 16.23
N GLY A 179 21.09 2.04 17.53
CA GLY A 179 21.91 1.41 18.57
C GLY A 179 23.35 1.95 18.61
N GLY A 180 23.53 3.26 18.48
CA GLY A 180 24.84 3.91 18.53
C GLY A 180 24.79 5.42 18.40
N GLY A 181 25.91 6.07 18.12
CA GLY A 181 26.03 7.50 17.96
C GLY A 181 25.72 7.98 16.53
N PRO A 182 25.85 9.30 16.29
CA PRO A 182 25.61 9.93 14.98
C PRO A 182 26.43 9.35 13.83
N GLU A 183 27.59 8.77 14.14
CA GLU A 183 28.48 8.12 13.16
C GLU A 183 27.84 6.92 12.46
N LYS A 184 26.76 6.35 13.00
CA LYS A 184 26.04 5.22 12.40
C LYS A 184 25.01 5.64 11.34
N ILE A 185 24.58 6.89 11.28
CA ILE A 185 23.52 7.34 10.39
C ILE A 185 23.91 7.16 8.93
N VAL A 186 25.06 7.66 8.53
CA VAL A 186 25.53 7.58 7.14
C VAL A 186 25.80 6.12 6.71
N PRO A 187 26.54 5.31 7.49
CA PRO A 187 26.70 3.89 7.18
C PRO A 187 25.37 3.12 7.07
N PHE A 188 24.40 3.42 7.92
CA PHE A 188 23.06 2.81 7.82
C PHE A 188 22.41 3.13 6.46
N VAL A 189 22.35 4.41 6.07
CA VAL A 189 21.68 4.84 4.83
C VAL A 189 22.33 4.25 3.57
N TYR A 190 23.67 4.14 3.56
CA TYR A 190 24.42 3.68 2.39
C TYR A 190 24.82 2.20 2.44
N SER A 191 24.35 1.46 3.44
CA SER A 191 24.55 0.01 3.48
C SER A 191 23.78 -0.67 2.35
N PRO A 192 24.39 -1.62 1.61
CA PRO A 192 23.66 -2.46 0.65
C PRO A 192 22.52 -3.27 1.28
N GLU A 193 22.56 -3.48 2.59
CA GLU A 193 21.54 -4.22 3.35
C GLU A 193 20.36 -3.33 3.74
N THR A 194 20.49 -2.02 3.63
CA THR A 194 19.42 -1.07 3.95
C THR A 194 18.49 -0.89 2.76
N ASP A 195 17.39 -1.59 2.79
CA ASP A 195 16.34 -1.45 1.81
C ASP A 195 15.37 -0.29 2.13
N LYS A 196 14.44 -0.05 1.22
CA LYS A 196 13.40 0.98 1.42
C LYS A 196 12.53 0.76 2.65
N ALA A 197 12.33 -0.49 3.07
CA ALA A 197 11.53 -0.82 4.24
C ALA A 197 12.27 -0.49 5.53
N ALA A 198 13.60 -0.67 5.56
CA ALA A 198 14.43 -0.28 6.70
C ALA A 198 14.38 1.25 6.92
N ILE A 199 14.49 2.04 5.85
CA ILE A 199 14.34 3.51 5.95
C ILE A 199 12.92 3.88 6.37
N ALA A 200 11.89 3.23 5.82
CA ALA A 200 10.50 3.48 6.20
C ALA A 200 10.23 3.25 7.71
N LYS A 201 10.91 2.29 8.33
CA LYS A 201 10.81 2.05 9.79
C LYS A 201 11.33 3.21 10.63
N ILE A 202 12.19 4.06 10.10
CA ILE A 202 12.65 5.28 10.80
C ILE A 202 11.53 6.31 10.95
N SER A 203 10.46 6.23 10.13
CA SER A 203 9.29 7.10 10.28
C SER A 203 8.65 7.06 11.67
N TYR A 204 8.73 5.93 12.36
CA TYR A 204 8.21 5.80 13.73
C TYR A 204 8.87 6.76 14.72
N VAL A 205 10.10 7.21 14.46
CA VAL A 205 10.74 8.25 15.27
C VAL A 205 9.95 9.57 15.21
N ALA A 206 9.45 9.95 14.01
CA ALA A 206 8.63 11.14 13.88
C ALA A 206 7.27 10.97 14.59
N LEU A 207 6.63 9.79 14.49
CA LEU A 207 5.37 9.51 15.16
C LEU A 207 5.52 9.62 16.70
N GLU A 208 6.51 8.92 17.26
CA GLU A 208 6.79 8.88 18.70
C GLU A 208 7.11 10.28 19.27
N LEU A 209 7.93 11.07 18.58
CA LEU A 209 8.30 12.42 19.03
C LEU A 209 7.17 13.43 18.82
N ALA A 210 6.38 13.30 17.76
CA ALA A 210 5.24 14.17 17.53
C ALA A 210 4.15 13.96 18.60
N ASP A 211 3.89 12.73 19.03
CA ASP A 211 3.02 12.43 20.16
C ASP A 211 3.50 13.08 21.47
N GLN A 212 4.81 13.32 21.61
CA GLN A 212 5.40 14.05 22.73
C GLN A 212 5.41 15.57 22.52
N GLY A 213 4.85 16.06 21.40
CA GLY A 213 4.76 17.48 21.08
C GLY A 213 6.04 18.08 20.48
N ASN A 214 6.97 17.25 19.97
CA ASN A 214 8.19 17.77 19.34
C ASN A 214 7.87 18.54 18.06
N PRO A 215 8.27 19.83 17.93
CA PRO A 215 7.85 20.68 16.81
C PRO A 215 8.50 20.29 15.48
N GLU A 216 9.72 19.74 15.47
CA GLU A 216 10.39 19.29 14.24
C GLU A 216 9.73 18.02 13.71
N ALA A 217 9.37 17.08 14.58
CA ALA A 217 8.63 15.88 14.20
C ALA A 217 7.23 16.22 13.65
N MET A 218 6.50 17.13 14.31
CA MET A 218 5.22 17.65 13.83
C MET A 218 5.32 18.26 12.45
N LYS A 219 6.36 19.06 12.20
CA LYS A 219 6.60 19.67 10.90
C LYS A 219 6.85 18.61 9.79
N ILE A 220 7.60 17.56 10.10
CA ILE A 220 7.83 16.45 9.17
C ILE A 220 6.50 15.78 8.82
N LEU A 221 5.64 15.48 9.80
CA LEU A 221 4.34 14.85 9.57
C LEU A 221 3.38 15.76 8.81
N ASP A 222 3.36 17.07 9.11
CA ASP A 222 2.52 18.02 8.39
C ASP A 222 2.90 18.16 6.92
N GLN A 223 4.20 18.19 6.61
CA GLN A 223 4.70 18.18 5.25
C GLN A 223 4.32 16.89 4.51
N ALA A 224 4.50 15.74 5.17
CA ALA A 224 4.11 14.44 4.62
C ALA A 224 2.60 14.36 4.32
N ALA A 225 1.76 14.88 5.21
CA ALA A 225 0.31 14.95 4.98
C ALA A 225 -0.06 15.90 3.83
N ALA A 226 0.68 17.00 3.64
CA ALA A 226 0.48 17.90 2.52
C ALA A 226 0.78 17.22 1.17
N GLU A 227 1.79 16.36 1.11
CA GLU A 227 2.07 15.55 -0.10
C GLU A 227 0.91 14.61 -0.42
N LEU A 228 0.33 13.91 0.58
CA LEU A 228 -0.85 13.08 0.36
C LEU A 228 -2.06 13.88 -0.12
N ALA A 229 -2.25 15.10 0.40
CA ALA A 229 -3.32 15.98 -0.07
C ALA A 229 -3.16 16.38 -1.54
N GLN A 230 -1.93 16.60 -2.00
CA GLN A 230 -1.66 16.86 -3.43
C GLN A 230 -2.04 15.67 -4.31
N LEU A 231 -1.80 14.42 -3.86
CA LEU A 231 -2.23 13.23 -4.58
C LEU A 231 -3.75 13.18 -4.74
N VAL A 232 -4.49 13.49 -3.66
CA VAL A 232 -5.96 13.55 -3.67
C VAL A 232 -6.46 14.60 -4.66
N LEU A 233 -5.93 15.83 -4.58
CA LEU A 233 -6.28 16.92 -5.49
C LEU A 233 -6.06 16.53 -6.97
N ALA A 234 -4.93 15.91 -7.27
CA ALA A 234 -4.61 15.47 -8.63
C ALA A 234 -5.59 14.40 -9.14
N VAL A 235 -6.00 13.46 -8.30
CA VAL A 235 -7.01 12.45 -8.66
C VAL A 235 -8.38 13.08 -8.86
N GLN A 236 -8.82 13.97 -7.96
CA GLN A 236 -10.09 14.70 -8.08
C GLN A 236 -10.17 15.51 -9.38
N GLN A 237 -9.11 16.23 -9.72
CA GLN A 237 -9.03 17.00 -10.97
C GLN A 237 -9.15 16.10 -12.21
N ARG A 238 -8.46 14.96 -12.22
CA ARG A 238 -8.48 14.00 -13.35
C ARG A 238 -9.84 13.31 -13.50
N LEU A 239 -10.56 13.11 -12.41
CA LEU A 239 -11.90 12.49 -12.40
C LEU A 239 -13.02 13.50 -12.59
N GLY A 240 -12.72 14.81 -12.56
CA GLY A 240 -13.73 15.86 -12.58
C GLY A 240 -14.69 15.82 -11.38
N THR A 241 -14.20 15.34 -10.23
CA THR A 241 -15.00 15.22 -9.00
C THR A 241 -14.51 16.19 -7.92
N GLN A 242 -15.41 16.57 -7.02
CA GLN A 242 -15.09 17.36 -5.82
C GLN A 242 -15.85 16.78 -4.64
N GLN A 243 -15.31 16.95 -3.41
CA GLN A 243 -15.97 16.50 -2.18
C GLN A 243 -16.37 15.01 -2.18
N CYS A 244 -15.58 14.15 -2.85
CA CYS A 244 -15.81 12.72 -2.86
C CYS A 244 -15.34 12.06 -1.56
N ARG A 245 -15.91 10.89 -1.23
CA ARG A 245 -15.50 10.07 -0.08
C ARG A 245 -14.04 9.65 -0.20
N ILE A 246 -13.30 9.73 0.89
CA ILE A 246 -11.87 9.40 0.95
C ILE A 246 -11.66 8.37 2.07
N ALA A 247 -11.13 7.19 1.73
CA ALA A 247 -10.71 6.22 2.74
C ALA A 247 -9.18 6.21 2.89
N LEU A 248 -8.71 6.12 4.13
CA LEU A 248 -7.30 6.07 4.48
C LEU A 248 -6.89 4.61 4.71
N LEU A 249 -5.85 4.15 4.01
CA LEU A 249 -5.37 2.78 4.01
C LEU A 249 -3.84 2.72 4.14
N GLY A 250 -3.34 1.51 4.42
CA GLY A 250 -1.91 1.28 4.63
C GLY A 250 -1.49 1.45 6.10
N GLY A 251 -0.40 0.81 6.50
CA GLY A 251 -0.01 0.67 7.91
C GLY A 251 0.20 1.99 8.66
N LEU A 252 0.49 3.10 7.96
CA LEU A 252 0.61 4.42 8.59
C LEU A 252 -0.73 5.12 8.82
N LEU A 253 -1.79 4.73 8.11
CA LEU A 253 -3.07 5.43 8.08
C LEU A 253 -4.25 4.60 8.59
N THR A 254 -4.09 3.28 8.79
CA THR A 254 -5.13 2.42 9.37
C THR A 254 -5.05 2.33 10.89
N GLU A 255 -3.90 2.67 11.48
CA GLU A 255 -3.74 2.80 12.92
C GLU A 255 -4.22 4.18 13.36
N GLU A 256 -4.92 4.24 14.50
CA GLU A 256 -5.29 5.50 15.16
C GLU A 256 -4.04 6.11 15.79
N ASN A 257 -3.26 6.81 14.99
CA ASN A 257 -2.06 7.52 15.41
C ASN A 257 -2.16 9.01 15.03
N LEU A 258 -1.22 9.81 15.51
CA LEU A 258 -1.21 11.26 15.24
C LEU A 258 -1.11 11.56 13.73
N TYR A 259 -0.36 10.79 12.97
CA TYR A 259 -0.24 11.01 11.52
C TYR A 259 -1.57 10.79 10.78
N HIS A 260 -2.33 9.75 11.16
CA HIS A 260 -3.70 9.55 10.66
C HIS A 260 -4.55 10.80 10.91
N THR A 261 -4.51 11.34 12.13
CA THR A 261 -5.27 12.54 12.51
C THR A 261 -4.86 13.75 11.66
N VAL A 262 -3.57 14.03 11.54
CA VAL A 262 -3.03 15.14 10.74
C VAL A 262 -3.43 15.00 9.25
N VAL A 263 -3.37 13.80 8.69
CA VAL A 263 -3.80 13.53 7.30
C VAL A 263 -5.31 13.73 7.16
N ALA A 264 -6.12 13.18 8.07
CA ALA A 264 -7.57 13.29 8.03
C ALA A 264 -8.03 14.76 8.11
N GLU A 265 -7.45 15.55 9.00
CA GLU A 265 -7.73 16.99 9.12
C GLU A 265 -7.36 17.74 7.83
N LYS A 266 -6.20 17.44 7.24
CA LYS A 266 -5.75 18.10 6.02
C LYS A 266 -6.62 17.74 4.81
N LEU A 267 -7.18 16.52 4.76
CA LEU A 267 -8.07 16.08 3.69
C LEU A 267 -9.53 16.49 3.89
N ALA A 268 -9.95 16.89 5.07
CA ALA A 268 -11.34 17.23 5.38
C ALA A 268 -11.93 18.32 4.46
N CYS A 269 -11.10 19.25 3.96
CA CYS A 269 -11.53 20.26 2.99
C CYS A 269 -11.71 19.71 1.56
N LEU A 270 -11.18 18.52 1.26
CA LEU A 270 -11.25 17.85 -0.05
C LEU A 270 -12.39 16.84 -0.13
N GLY A 271 -12.92 16.40 1.00
CA GLY A 271 -14.04 15.47 1.07
C GLY A 271 -14.14 14.77 2.43
N PRO A 272 -15.26 14.07 2.67
CA PRO A 272 -15.43 13.32 3.91
C PRO A 272 -14.44 12.15 3.99
N VAL A 273 -13.61 12.18 5.04
CA VAL A 273 -12.70 11.08 5.37
C VAL A 273 -13.45 10.02 6.15
N MET A 274 -13.31 8.76 5.75
CA MET A 274 -14.05 7.64 6.34
C MET A 274 -13.15 6.42 6.54
N ALA A 275 -13.54 5.56 7.47
CA ALA A 275 -12.91 4.25 7.62
C ALA A 275 -13.29 3.34 6.43
N ALA A 276 -12.39 2.45 6.05
CA ALA A 276 -12.69 1.43 5.06
C ALA A 276 -13.75 0.44 5.59
N GLU A 277 -14.74 0.10 4.77
CA GLU A 277 -15.80 -0.84 5.14
C GLU A 277 -15.24 -2.27 5.26
N HIS A 278 -14.35 -2.64 4.33
CA HIS A 278 -13.73 -3.96 4.24
C HIS A 278 -12.27 -3.87 3.79
N SER A 279 -11.54 -4.98 3.91
CA SER A 279 -10.16 -5.09 3.45
C SER A 279 -10.03 -5.17 1.91
N ALA A 280 -8.83 -4.92 1.39
CA ALA A 280 -8.51 -5.12 -0.03
C ALA A 280 -8.76 -6.58 -0.48
N LEU A 281 -8.44 -7.56 0.38
CA LEU A 281 -8.72 -8.97 0.12
C LEU A 281 -10.22 -9.24 -0.07
N TRP A 282 -11.06 -8.67 0.79
CA TRP A 282 -12.52 -8.75 0.61
C TRP A 282 -12.94 -8.11 -0.72
N GLY A 283 -12.35 -6.96 -1.06
CA GLY A 283 -12.57 -6.27 -2.32
C GLY A 283 -12.23 -7.14 -3.53
N ALA A 284 -11.10 -7.86 -3.50
CA ALA A 284 -10.71 -8.81 -4.54
C ALA A 284 -11.74 -9.94 -4.70
N ALA A 285 -12.18 -10.53 -3.58
CA ALA A 285 -13.20 -11.59 -3.61
C ALA A 285 -14.56 -11.07 -4.10
N GLN A 286 -14.93 -9.84 -3.74
CA GLN A 286 -16.15 -9.20 -4.22
C GLN A 286 -16.09 -8.90 -5.72
N MET A 287 -14.96 -8.39 -6.21
CA MET A 287 -14.74 -8.19 -7.65
C MET A 287 -14.77 -9.52 -8.43
N ALA A 288 -14.26 -10.61 -7.85
CA ALA A 288 -14.40 -11.93 -8.47
C ALA A 288 -15.86 -12.36 -8.55
N TRP A 289 -16.64 -12.12 -7.48
CA TRP A 289 -18.07 -12.43 -7.45
C TRP A 289 -18.86 -11.69 -8.55
N GLU A 290 -18.46 -10.46 -8.86
CA GLU A 290 -19.11 -9.57 -9.84
C GLU A 290 -18.71 -9.83 -11.30
N LEU A 291 -17.75 -10.73 -11.58
CA LEU A 291 -17.39 -11.10 -12.96
C LEU A 291 -18.56 -11.83 -13.65
N GLU A 292 -19.10 -11.24 -14.70
CA GLU A 292 -20.19 -11.79 -15.51
C GLU A 292 -19.70 -12.82 -16.55
#